data_6aef0301e7457f9a2e22cbc466783f1e
#
_entry.id   6aef0301e7457f9a2e22cbc466783f1e
#
_cell.length_a   1.000
_cell.length_b   1.000
_cell.length_c   1.000
_cell.angle_alpha   90.00
_cell.angle_beta   90.00
_cell.angle_gamma   90.00
#
_symmetry.space_group_name_H-M   'P 1'
#
loop_
_entity.id
_entity.type
_entity.pdbx_description
1 polymer ?
#
loop_
_entity_poly.entity_id
_entity_poly.type
_entity_poly.pdbx_seq_one_letter_code
_entity_poly.pdbx_strand_id
1 'polypeptide(L)'
;MHQQPQSHDQYIKALMDISQALTSDLFLDDLFKLIVMVVAKVTGVDICSLWLVDETVSPPKVRLKATQAIEPEYVLNRSLDLNEGVVGHVISTQAPLVIADVLQCEIFKEKEMARKMGLVAMIGVPLQGKGERVIGALNCFTSAPHEFSRTDINLLTAVANQAAVAILNTELIIKTHIIQEELKSRKKIERAKEIIMERNQTGGEEAYRWIQKRSMDSRKSMLEVAEAILLANEIY
;
A
#
# COMPACT_ATOMS: atom_id res chain seq x y z
N MET A 1 30.91 0.64 29.58
CA MET A 1 31.09 -0.05 28.30
C MET A 1 30.29 0.73 27.27
N HIS A 2 30.96 1.38 26.32
CA HIS A 2 30.38 2.24 25.32
C HIS A 2 29.54 1.42 24.36
N GLN A 3 28.23 1.65 24.31
CA GLN A 3 27.42 1.30 23.15
C GLN A 3 27.92 2.16 21.99
N GLN A 4 28.49 1.52 20.98
CA GLN A 4 28.84 2.16 19.71
C GLN A 4 27.56 2.73 19.08
N PRO A 5 27.63 3.88 18.41
CA PRO A 5 26.53 4.38 17.60
C PRO A 5 26.33 3.41 16.46
N GLN A 6 25.32 2.56 16.52
CA GLN A 6 24.82 1.79 15.40
C GLN A 6 24.21 2.81 14.44
N SER A 7 24.87 3.06 13.59
CA SER A 7 25.36 4.05 12.68
C SER A 7 24.23 4.67 11.87
N HIS A 8 24.26 5.98 11.78
CA HIS A 8 23.60 6.80 10.76
C HIS A 8 23.60 6.14 9.37
N ASP A 9 24.62 5.35 9.04
CA ASP A 9 24.74 4.61 7.78
C ASP A 9 23.67 3.53 7.59
N GLN A 10 23.23 2.85 8.65
CA GLN A 10 22.15 1.87 8.55
C GLN A 10 20.81 2.54 8.32
N TYR A 11 20.58 3.71 8.89
CA TYR A 11 19.39 4.51 8.68
C TYR A 11 19.32 5.10 7.27
N ILE A 12 20.44 5.66 6.82
CA ILE A 12 20.57 6.16 5.45
C ILE A 12 20.36 5.02 4.44
N LYS A 13 20.92 3.86 4.71
CA LYS A 13 20.73 2.68 3.87
C LYS A 13 19.27 2.21 3.83
N ALA A 14 18.59 2.18 4.97
CA ALA A 14 17.17 1.81 5.02
C ALA A 14 16.28 2.80 4.25
N LEU A 15 16.53 4.10 4.40
CA LEU A 15 15.85 5.13 3.62
C LEU A 15 16.16 5.00 2.12
N MET A 16 17.39 4.63 1.76
CA MET A 16 17.78 4.35 0.37
C MET A 16 17.10 3.07 -0.15
N ASP A 17 17.04 1.99 0.63
CA ASP A 17 16.38 0.74 0.23
C ASP A 17 14.87 0.96 -0.02
N ILE A 18 14.19 1.72 0.84
CA ILE A 18 12.79 2.14 0.62
C ILE A 18 12.69 3.03 -0.63
N SER A 19 13.61 3.97 -0.82
CA SER A 19 13.61 4.86 -1.98
C SER A 19 13.94 4.13 -3.29
N GLN A 20 14.83 3.12 -3.27
CA GLN A 20 15.12 2.29 -4.44
C GLN A 20 13.98 1.33 -4.80
N ALA A 21 13.22 0.86 -3.81
CA ALA A 21 12.01 0.09 -4.05
C ALA A 21 10.97 0.86 -4.89
N LEU A 22 10.99 2.20 -4.84
CA LEU A 22 10.14 3.08 -5.65
C LEU A 22 10.45 3.05 -7.16
N THR A 23 11.61 2.56 -7.55
CA THR A 23 12.07 2.51 -8.96
C THR A 23 11.94 1.12 -9.60
N SER A 24 11.50 0.12 -8.84
CA SER A 24 11.30 -1.25 -9.32
C SER A 24 9.81 -1.53 -9.58
N ASP A 25 9.53 -2.48 -10.47
CA ASP A 25 8.17 -3.00 -10.75
C ASP A 25 7.59 -3.81 -9.57
N LEU A 26 7.79 -3.32 -8.35
CA LEU A 26 7.27 -3.93 -7.14
C LEU A 26 5.75 -3.74 -7.05
N PHE A 27 5.04 -4.84 -6.85
CA PHE A 27 3.64 -4.78 -6.44
C PHE A 27 3.53 -4.13 -5.05
N LEU A 28 2.44 -3.42 -4.81
CA LEU A 28 2.17 -2.72 -3.53
C LEU A 28 2.36 -3.63 -2.31
N ASP A 29 1.95 -4.89 -2.40
CA ASP A 29 2.10 -5.86 -1.31
C ASP A 29 3.56 -6.18 -0.97
N ASP A 30 4.45 -6.19 -1.96
CA ASP A 30 5.88 -6.41 -1.73
C ASP A 30 6.54 -5.18 -1.11
N LEU A 31 6.10 -3.97 -1.48
CA LEU A 31 6.49 -2.74 -0.82
C LEU A 31 6.08 -2.74 0.66
N PHE A 32 4.86 -3.15 0.99
CA PHE A 32 4.39 -3.22 2.37
C PHE A 32 5.23 -4.19 3.21
N LYS A 33 5.56 -5.36 2.68
CA LYS A 33 6.44 -6.35 3.33
C LYS A 33 7.84 -5.79 3.55
N LEU A 34 8.39 -5.12 2.52
CA LEU A 34 9.71 -4.49 2.61
C LEU A 34 9.75 -3.42 3.71
N ILE A 35 8.73 -2.56 3.80
CA ILE A 35 8.64 -1.52 4.82
C ILE A 35 8.72 -2.14 6.23
N VAL A 36 7.88 -3.13 6.54
CA VAL A 36 7.88 -3.72 7.89
C VAL A 36 9.20 -4.42 8.21
N MET A 37 9.83 -5.08 7.23
CA MET A 37 11.14 -5.71 7.39
C MET A 37 12.26 -4.70 7.66
N VAL A 38 12.28 -3.61 6.89
CA VAL A 38 13.31 -2.56 7.03
C VAL A 38 13.15 -1.84 8.37
N VAL A 39 11.92 -1.49 8.74
CA VAL A 39 11.64 -0.84 10.03
C VAL A 39 12.13 -1.70 11.18
N ALA A 40 11.75 -2.98 11.24
CA ALA A 40 12.18 -3.87 12.32
C ALA A 40 13.70 -4.02 12.38
N LYS A 41 14.35 -4.21 11.23
CA LYS A 41 15.81 -4.36 11.14
C LYS A 41 16.56 -3.12 11.63
N VAL A 42 16.05 -1.92 11.30
CA VAL A 42 16.71 -0.65 11.63
C VAL A 42 16.49 -0.25 13.07
N THR A 43 15.30 -0.48 13.59
CA THR A 43 14.93 -0.06 14.94
C THR A 43 15.16 -1.13 16.00
N GLY A 44 15.41 -2.38 15.60
CA GLY A 44 15.62 -3.50 16.50
C GLY A 44 14.36 -3.95 17.23
N VAL A 45 13.17 -3.56 16.77
CA VAL A 45 11.90 -4.09 17.30
C VAL A 45 11.65 -5.50 16.80
N ASP A 46 10.96 -6.31 17.60
CA ASP A 46 10.74 -7.72 17.28
C ASP A 46 9.68 -7.90 16.20
N ILE A 47 8.62 -7.10 16.23
CA ILE A 47 7.51 -7.16 15.27
C ILE A 47 7.13 -5.75 14.85
N CYS A 48 6.94 -5.58 13.55
CA CYS A 48 6.34 -4.39 12.96
C CYS A 48 5.08 -4.78 12.20
N SER A 49 4.05 -3.95 12.24
CA SER A 49 2.84 -4.09 11.45
C SER A 49 2.43 -2.77 10.81
N LEU A 50 2.05 -2.85 9.54
CA LEU A 50 1.63 -1.72 8.71
C LEU A 50 0.11 -1.76 8.53
N TRP A 51 -0.54 -0.67 8.89
CA TRP A 51 -1.97 -0.48 8.78
C TRP A 51 -2.28 0.70 7.89
N LEU A 52 -3.20 0.55 6.93
CA LEU A 52 -3.63 1.64 6.04
C LEU A 52 -5.13 1.88 6.12
N VAL A 53 -5.52 3.14 5.97
CA VAL A 53 -6.92 3.54 5.86
C VAL A 53 -7.46 3.08 4.51
N ASP A 54 -8.56 2.36 4.52
CA ASP A 54 -9.33 1.95 3.35
C ASP A 54 -10.57 2.84 3.21
N GLU A 55 -10.47 3.82 2.34
CA GLU A 55 -11.57 4.74 2.01
C GLU A 55 -12.52 4.17 0.94
N THR A 56 -12.24 2.99 0.39
CA THR A 56 -13.09 2.36 -0.63
C THR A 56 -14.36 1.75 -0.04
N VAL A 57 -14.39 1.57 1.30
CA VAL A 57 -15.54 1.09 2.05
C VAL A 57 -16.20 2.22 2.84
N SER A 58 -17.51 2.14 3.05
CA SER A 58 -18.26 3.13 3.85
C SER A 58 -18.97 2.42 5.01
N PRO A 59 -18.69 2.79 6.27
CA PRO A 59 -17.68 3.76 6.73
C PRO A 59 -16.25 3.29 6.45
N PRO A 60 -15.27 4.23 6.34
CA PRO A 60 -13.87 3.89 6.17
C PRO A 60 -13.34 3.01 7.29
N LYS A 61 -12.47 2.08 6.95
CA LYS A 61 -11.84 1.15 7.91
C LYS A 61 -10.32 1.22 7.83
N VAL A 62 -9.65 0.70 8.85
CA VAL A 62 -8.19 0.54 8.83
C VAL A 62 -7.87 -0.94 8.63
N ARG A 63 -7.06 -1.25 7.61
CA ARG A 63 -6.71 -2.63 7.25
C ARG A 63 -5.24 -2.94 7.50
N LEU A 64 -4.98 -4.10 8.06
CA LEU A 64 -3.62 -4.63 8.14
C LEU A 64 -3.14 -4.98 6.72
N LYS A 65 -2.02 -4.38 6.31
CA LYS A 65 -1.41 -4.59 4.99
C LYS A 65 -0.18 -5.50 5.03
N ALA A 66 0.64 -5.37 6.07
CA ALA A 66 1.79 -6.24 6.28
C ALA A 66 2.10 -6.34 7.76
N THR A 67 2.67 -7.48 8.16
CA THR A 67 3.18 -7.72 9.50
C THR A 67 4.23 -8.82 9.48
N GLN A 68 5.12 -8.81 10.47
CA GLN A 68 6.03 -9.91 10.75
C GLN A 68 5.45 -10.91 11.75
N ALA A 69 4.25 -10.64 12.28
CA ALA A 69 3.56 -11.61 13.14
C ALA A 69 3.26 -12.90 12.35
N ILE A 70 3.59 -14.06 12.94
CA ILE A 70 3.51 -15.37 12.28
C ILE A 70 2.13 -16.02 12.49
N GLU A 71 1.34 -15.51 13.45
CA GLU A 71 0.02 -16.07 13.79
C GLU A 71 -0.99 -15.86 12.64
N PRO A 72 -1.44 -16.93 11.95
CA PRO A 72 -2.35 -16.80 10.81
C PRO A 72 -3.69 -16.13 11.16
N GLU A 73 -4.19 -16.37 12.37
CA GLU A 73 -5.43 -15.76 12.88
C GLU A 73 -5.32 -14.24 13.01
N TYR A 74 -4.11 -13.72 13.21
CA TYR A 74 -3.85 -12.28 13.30
C TYR A 74 -3.77 -11.61 11.94
N VAL A 75 -3.35 -12.33 10.91
CA VAL A 75 -2.99 -11.76 9.59
C VAL A 75 -4.17 -11.72 8.62
N LEU A 76 -5.08 -12.71 8.68
CA LEU A 76 -6.12 -12.88 7.66
C LEU A 76 -7.20 -11.78 7.74
N ASN A 77 -7.26 -10.94 6.71
CA ASN A 77 -8.32 -9.93 6.45
C ASN A 77 -8.64 -9.00 7.63
N ARG A 78 -7.64 -8.70 8.46
CA ARG A 78 -7.86 -7.92 9.66
C ARG A 78 -8.17 -6.47 9.35
N SER A 79 -9.27 -6.01 9.88
CA SER A 79 -9.72 -4.61 9.79
C SER A 79 -10.22 -4.12 11.14
N LEU A 80 -10.02 -2.84 11.39
CA LEU A 80 -10.47 -2.10 12.56
C LEU A 80 -11.34 -0.93 12.11
N ASP A 81 -12.18 -0.45 12.99
CA ASP A 81 -12.85 0.83 12.79
C ASP A 81 -11.84 1.98 12.92
N LEU A 82 -12.14 3.12 12.29
CA LEU A 82 -11.19 4.23 12.18
C LEU A 82 -10.71 4.77 13.53
N ASN A 83 -11.52 4.63 14.57
CA ASN A 83 -11.23 5.10 15.94
C ASN A 83 -10.92 3.93 16.89
N GLU A 84 -10.67 2.75 16.39
CA GLU A 84 -10.51 1.56 17.22
C GLU A 84 -9.04 1.30 17.58
N GLY A 85 -8.81 1.03 18.86
CA GLY A 85 -7.54 0.58 19.37
C GLY A 85 -6.41 1.61 19.26
N VAL A 86 -5.19 1.13 19.33
CA VAL A 86 -3.98 1.96 19.20
C VAL A 86 -3.85 2.57 17.82
N VAL A 87 -4.16 1.81 16.78
CA VAL A 87 -4.10 2.28 15.38
C VAL A 87 -5.03 3.47 15.18
N GLY A 88 -6.29 3.35 15.61
CA GLY A 88 -7.28 4.43 15.52
C GLY A 88 -6.86 5.67 16.33
N HIS A 89 -6.32 5.47 17.53
CA HIS A 89 -5.81 6.57 18.34
C HIS A 89 -4.67 7.34 17.65
N VAL A 90 -3.68 6.62 17.12
CA VAL A 90 -2.53 7.22 16.40
C VAL A 90 -2.97 7.98 15.15
N ILE A 91 -3.94 7.43 14.40
CA ILE A 91 -4.48 8.10 13.21
C ILE A 91 -5.24 9.36 13.58
N SER A 92 -6.08 9.31 14.63
CA SER A 92 -6.93 10.44 15.04
C SER A 92 -6.15 11.58 15.70
N THR A 93 -5.14 11.24 16.51
CA THR A 93 -4.27 12.24 17.18
C THR A 93 -3.13 12.73 16.30
N GLN A 94 -2.84 12.02 15.20
CA GLN A 94 -1.71 12.30 14.31
C GLN A 94 -0.34 12.36 15.04
N ALA A 95 -0.24 11.66 16.15
CA ALA A 95 0.92 11.69 17.02
C ALA A 95 1.37 10.27 17.41
N PRO A 96 2.68 10.06 17.64
CA PRO A 96 3.18 8.80 18.18
C PRO A 96 2.59 8.48 19.55
N LEU A 97 2.30 7.20 19.78
CA LEU A 97 1.84 6.67 21.06
C LEU A 97 2.79 5.57 21.54
N VAL A 98 3.39 5.77 22.72
CA VAL A 98 4.23 4.77 23.38
C VAL A 98 3.45 4.09 24.48
N ILE A 99 3.54 2.76 24.54
CA ILE A 99 2.90 1.89 25.55
C ILE A 99 3.99 1.01 26.16
N ALA A 100 4.27 1.19 27.44
CA ALA A 100 5.30 0.44 28.14
C ALA A 100 4.89 -1.02 28.44
N ASP A 101 3.59 -1.26 28.64
CA ASP A 101 3.00 -2.58 28.84
C ASP A 101 1.68 -2.69 28.12
N VAL A 102 1.66 -3.45 27.01
CA VAL A 102 0.47 -3.62 26.18
C VAL A 102 -0.66 -4.35 26.93
N LEU A 103 -0.34 -5.19 27.88
CA LEU A 103 -1.35 -5.95 28.63
C LEU A 103 -2.09 -5.07 29.63
N GLN A 104 -1.47 -4.01 30.13
CA GLN A 104 -2.06 -3.04 31.05
C GLN A 104 -2.77 -1.90 30.33
N CYS A 105 -2.52 -1.70 29.05
CA CYS A 105 -3.12 -0.62 28.28
C CYS A 105 -4.60 -0.91 27.92
N GLU A 106 -5.51 -0.01 28.29
CA GLU A 106 -6.95 -0.20 28.04
C GLU A 106 -7.33 -0.14 26.56
N ILE A 107 -6.68 0.74 25.79
CA ILE A 107 -6.97 0.90 24.36
C ILE A 107 -6.34 -0.19 23.51
N PHE A 108 -5.38 -0.97 24.04
CA PHE A 108 -4.81 -2.09 23.31
C PHE A 108 -5.74 -3.29 23.37
N LYS A 109 -6.32 -3.65 22.23
CA LYS A 109 -7.36 -4.70 22.13
C LYS A 109 -6.83 -6.12 22.05
N GLU A 110 -5.61 -6.30 21.54
CA GLU A 110 -5.04 -7.59 21.14
C GLU A 110 -4.29 -8.30 22.26
N LYS A 111 -4.82 -8.26 23.49
CA LYS A 111 -4.13 -8.79 24.68
C LYS A 111 -3.83 -10.28 24.62
N GLU A 112 -4.70 -11.07 23.99
CA GLU A 112 -4.45 -12.52 23.83
C GLU A 112 -3.32 -12.80 22.85
N MET A 113 -3.31 -12.09 21.72
CA MET A 113 -2.21 -12.17 20.76
C MET A 113 -0.90 -11.75 21.39
N ALA A 114 -0.88 -10.61 22.11
CA ALA A 114 0.32 -10.15 22.81
C ALA A 114 0.84 -11.18 23.81
N ARG A 115 -0.04 -11.87 24.57
CA ARG A 115 0.37 -12.94 25.48
C ARG A 115 0.96 -14.14 24.74
N LYS A 116 0.32 -14.58 23.65
CA LYS A 116 0.81 -15.72 22.83
C LYS A 116 2.18 -15.43 22.24
N MET A 117 2.41 -14.21 21.81
CA MET A 117 3.64 -13.77 21.14
C MET A 117 4.69 -13.19 22.11
N GLY A 118 4.38 -13.11 23.41
CA GLY A 118 5.27 -12.55 24.42
C GLY A 118 5.57 -11.07 24.25
N LEU A 119 4.63 -10.29 23.68
CA LEU A 119 4.84 -8.86 23.46
C LEU A 119 4.62 -8.06 24.73
N VAL A 120 5.52 -7.11 25.00
CA VAL A 120 5.54 -6.31 26.23
C VAL A 120 5.31 -4.85 25.96
N ALA A 121 6.19 -4.18 25.22
CA ALA A 121 6.07 -2.77 24.92
C ALA A 121 5.77 -2.53 23.45
N MET A 122 5.20 -1.37 23.12
CA MET A 122 4.96 -0.98 21.75
C MET A 122 5.07 0.53 21.55
N ILE A 123 5.29 0.90 20.31
CA ILE A 123 5.09 2.26 19.81
C ILE A 123 4.24 2.20 18.54
N GLY A 124 3.23 3.05 18.48
CA GLY A 124 2.49 3.34 17.25
C GLY A 124 2.91 4.70 16.70
N VAL A 125 3.22 4.79 15.41
CA VAL A 125 3.55 6.06 14.74
C VAL A 125 2.68 6.26 13.52
N PRO A 126 2.20 7.51 13.24
CA PRO A 126 1.37 7.78 12.08
C PRO A 126 2.20 7.71 10.79
N LEU A 127 1.58 7.21 9.74
CA LEU A 127 2.07 7.29 8.37
C LEU A 127 1.56 8.60 7.76
N GLN A 128 2.35 9.64 7.86
CA GLN A 128 1.95 10.97 7.44
C GLN A 128 2.51 11.30 6.05
N GLY A 129 1.60 11.54 5.10
CA GLY A 129 1.92 11.96 3.74
C GLY A 129 2.07 13.48 3.62
N LYS A 130 2.21 13.96 2.37
CA LYS A 130 2.21 15.40 2.09
C LYS A 130 0.88 16.03 2.51
N GLY A 131 0.93 17.22 3.11
CA GLY A 131 -0.26 17.99 3.53
C GLY A 131 -0.90 17.47 4.81
N GLU A 132 -0.12 16.90 5.73
CA GLU A 132 -0.58 16.44 7.06
C GLU A 132 -1.61 15.29 7.04
N ARG A 133 -1.93 14.74 5.85
CA ARG A 133 -2.85 13.60 5.75
C ARG A 133 -2.20 12.34 6.28
N VAL A 134 -2.80 11.75 7.31
CA VAL A 134 -2.42 10.43 7.81
C VAL A 134 -3.12 9.36 6.99
N ILE A 135 -2.33 8.49 6.36
CA ILE A 135 -2.83 7.39 5.52
C ILE A 135 -2.89 6.06 6.26
N GLY A 136 -2.35 6.00 7.49
CA GLY A 136 -2.30 4.79 8.29
C GLY A 136 -1.40 4.92 9.50
N ALA A 137 -0.97 3.79 10.04
CA ALA A 137 -0.04 3.73 11.15
C ALA A 137 0.92 2.54 11.04
N LEU A 138 2.12 2.71 11.60
CA LEU A 138 3.07 1.63 11.90
C LEU A 138 3.02 1.33 13.39
N ASN A 139 2.80 0.07 13.75
CA ASN A 139 2.90 -0.42 15.12
C ASN A 139 4.14 -1.30 15.25
N CYS A 140 5.01 -0.96 16.18
CA CYS A 140 6.26 -1.68 16.46
C CYS A 140 6.22 -2.22 17.88
N PHE A 141 6.55 -3.49 18.06
CA PHE A 141 6.46 -4.21 19.33
C PHE A 141 7.81 -4.77 19.75
N THR A 142 8.02 -4.87 21.07
CA THR A 142 9.15 -5.57 21.66
C THR A 142 8.67 -6.68 22.60
N SER A 143 9.43 -7.78 22.66
CA SER A 143 9.20 -8.91 23.55
C SER A 143 9.85 -8.74 24.92
N ALA A 144 10.57 -7.65 25.13
CA ALA A 144 11.15 -7.25 26.42
C ALA A 144 10.69 -5.84 26.79
N PRO A 145 10.69 -5.49 28.09
CA PRO A 145 10.47 -4.13 28.52
C PRO A 145 11.41 -3.17 27.79
N HIS A 146 10.85 -2.14 27.16
CA HIS A 146 11.62 -1.18 26.37
C HIS A 146 11.06 0.22 26.56
N GLU A 147 11.95 1.15 26.93
CA GLU A 147 11.64 2.57 26.98
C GLU A 147 12.05 3.20 25.65
N PHE A 148 11.08 3.52 24.82
CA PHE A 148 11.33 4.22 23.57
C PHE A 148 11.81 5.66 23.87
N SER A 149 13.08 5.90 23.61
CA SER A 149 13.68 7.23 23.80
C SER A 149 13.10 8.23 22.78
N ARG A 150 13.32 9.51 23.02
CA ARG A 150 12.95 10.56 22.05
C ARG A 150 13.63 10.37 20.70
N THR A 151 14.85 9.82 20.70
CA THR A 151 15.58 9.48 19.47
C THR A 151 14.89 8.36 18.71
N ASP A 152 14.44 7.31 19.40
CA ASP A 152 13.72 6.19 18.77
C ASP A 152 12.39 6.66 18.18
N ILE A 153 11.64 7.47 18.91
CA ILE A 153 10.37 8.05 18.44
C ILE A 153 10.59 8.89 17.18
N ASN A 154 11.58 9.79 17.20
CA ASN A 154 11.90 10.64 16.05
C ASN A 154 12.32 9.81 14.83
N LEU A 155 13.13 8.78 15.05
CA LEU A 155 13.57 7.89 14.01
C LEU A 155 12.41 7.13 13.39
N LEU A 156 11.60 6.46 14.23
CA LEU A 156 10.44 5.71 13.75
C LEU A 156 9.46 6.61 12.99
N THR A 157 9.24 7.84 13.48
CA THR A 157 8.40 8.83 12.80
C THR A 157 8.98 9.23 11.43
N ALA A 158 10.29 9.47 11.36
CA ALA A 158 10.94 9.80 10.09
C ALA A 158 10.82 8.65 9.06
N VAL A 159 11.05 7.42 9.51
CA VAL A 159 10.90 6.22 8.65
C VAL A 159 9.45 6.01 8.24
N ALA A 160 8.50 6.20 9.16
CA ALA A 160 7.06 6.09 8.87
C ALA A 160 6.61 7.13 7.83
N ASN A 161 7.06 8.37 7.95
CA ASN A 161 6.76 9.42 6.97
C ASN A 161 7.37 9.11 5.60
N GLN A 162 8.59 8.58 5.55
CA GLN A 162 9.20 8.15 4.29
C GLN A 162 8.44 6.96 3.67
N ALA A 163 8.01 6.00 4.48
CA ALA A 163 7.17 4.91 4.04
C ALA A 163 5.82 5.41 3.49
N ALA A 164 5.20 6.39 4.13
CA ALA A 164 3.96 7.00 3.63
C ALA A 164 4.14 7.64 2.24
N VAL A 165 5.26 8.36 2.04
CA VAL A 165 5.58 8.95 0.72
C VAL A 165 5.80 7.86 -0.32
N ALA A 166 6.51 6.77 0.03
CA ALA A 166 6.73 5.62 -0.85
C ALA A 166 5.41 4.98 -1.28
N ILE A 167 4.51 4.71 -0.34
CA ILE A 167 3.20 4.12 -0.58
C ILE A 167 2.37 5.01 -1.51
N LEU A 168 2.26 6.29 -1.21
CA LEU A 168 1.47 7.24 -2.02
C LEU A 168 2.03 7.39 -3.44
N ASN A 169 3.34 7.43 -3.60
CA ASN A 169 3.96 7.49 -4.91
C ASN A 169 3.67 6.23 -5.73
N THR A 170 3.80 5.03 -5.13
CA THR A 170 3.50 3.76 -5.80
C THR A 170 2.03 3.67 -6.20
N GLU A 171 1.10 4.08 -5.34
CA GLU A 171 -0.32 4.15 -5.69
C GLU A 171 -0.60 5.09 -6.87
N LEU A 172 0.08 6.24 -6.91
CA LEU A 172 -0.05 7.20 -8.02
C LEU A 172 0.50 6.61 -9.33
N ILE A 173 1.64 5.93 -9.29
CA ILE A 173 2.24 5.26 -10.46
C ILE A 173 1.27 4.20 -11.00
N ILE A 174 0.73 3.34 -10.14
CA ILE A 174 -0.24 2.31 -10.54
C ILE A 174 -1.49 2.94 -11.16
N LYS A 175 -2.07 3.96 -10.51
CA LYS A 175 -3.25 4.67 -11.06
C LYS A 175 -2.96 5.31 -12.41
N THR A 176 -1.80 5.94 -12.55
CA THR A 176 -1.38 6.58 -13.81
C THR A 176 -1.22 5.53 -14.91
N HIS A 177 -0.61 4.39 -14.61
CA HIS A 177 -0.45 3.29 -15.57
C HIS A 177 -1.80 2.75 -16.05
N ILE A 178 -2.75 2.50 -15.14
CA ILE A 178 -4.10 2.05 -15.48
C ILE A 178 -4.79 3.04 -16.42
N ILE A 179 -4.76 4.35 -16.09
CA ILE A 179 -5.37 5.40 -16.93
C ILE A 179 -4.71 5.46 -18.32
N GLN A 180 -3.38 5.31 -18.38
CA GLN A 180 -2.66 5.30 -19.66
C GLN A 180 -3.06 4.11 -20.53
N GLU A 181 -3.19 2.92 -19.94
CA GLU A 181 -3.61 1.71 -20.67
C GLU A 181 -5.07 1.81 -21.15
N GLU A 182 -5.96 2.38 -20.34
CA GLU A 182 -7.34 2.67 -20.76
C GLU A 182 -7.39 3.65 -21.92
N LEU A 183 -6.59 4.73 -21.89
CA LEU A 183 -6.51 5.70 -22.99
C LEU A 183 -5.93 5.08 -24.27
N LYS A 184 -4.88 4.24 -24.17
CA LYS A 184 -4.35 3.52 -25.31
C LYS A 184 -5.39 2.59 -25.93
N SER A 185 -6.09 1.84 -25.08
CA SER A 185 -7.16 0.94 -25.51
C SER A 185 -8.28 1.69 -26.23
N ARG A 186 -8.72 2.83 -25.66
CA ARG A 186 -9.75 3.68 -26.26
C ARG A 186 -9.33 4.23 -27.63
N LYS A 187 -8.09 4.71 -27.76
CA LYS A 187 -7.56 5.19 -29.04
C LYS A 187 -7.53 4.09 -30.11
N LYS A 188 -7.14 2.85 -29.76
CA LYS A 188 -7.15 1.73 -30.69
C LYS A 188 -8.57 1.37 -31.15
N ILE A 189 -9.54 1.36 -30.24
CA ILE A 189 -10.95 1.10 -30.56
C ILE A 189 -11.51 2.19 -31.46
N GLU A 190 -11.23 3.48 -31.19
CA GLU A 190 -11.67 4.60 -32.05
C GLU A 190 -11.07 4.47 -33.45
N ARG A 191 -9.79 4.17 -33.58
CA ARG A 191 -9.15 3.99 -34.88
C ARG A 191 -9.70 2.79 -35.64
N ALA A 192 -9.96 1.68 -34.96
CA ALA A 192 -10.62 0.53 -35.58
C ALA A 192 -12.06 0.85 -36.04
N LYS A 193 -12.78 1.67 -35.25
CA LYS A 193 -14.10 2.16 -35.62
C LYS A 193 -14.05 2.99 -36.91
N GLU A 194 -13.09 3.90 -37.07
CA GLU A 194 -12.88 4.69 -38.27
C GLU A 194 -12.68 3.78 -39.51
N ILE A 195 -11.84 2.75 -39.38
CA ILE A 195 -11.61 1.77 -40.47
C ILE A 195 -12.91 1.02 -40.84
N ILE A 196 -13.72 0.61 -39.87
CA ILE A 196 -14.99 -0.05 -40.12
C ILE A 196 -15.99 0.90 -40.77
N MET A 197 -16.03 2.17 -40.35
CA MET A 197 -16.87 3.20 -40.99
C MET A 197 -16.53 3.33 -42.47
N GLU A 198 -15.25 3.45 -42.80
CA GLU A 198 -14.78 3.59 -44.20
C GLU A 198 -15.09 2.33 -45.03
N ARG A 199 -14.76 1.14 -44.50
CA ARG A 199 -14.97 -0.12 -45.22
C ARG A 199 -16.45 -0.45 -45.49
N ASN A 200 -17.30 -0.24 -44.50
CA ASN A 200 -18.71 -0.59 -44.55
C ASN A 200 -19.63 0.57 -44.96
N GLN A 201 -19.07 1.77 -45.14
CA GLN A 201 -19.81 3.00 -45.41
C GLN A 201 -20.93 3.25 -44.39
N THR A 202 -20.63 3.02 -43.11
CA THR A 202 -21.59 3.12 -42.00
C THR A 202 -21.26 4.30 -41.07
N GLY A 203 -22.22 4.68 -40.23
CA GLY A 203 -22.02 5.69 -39.20
C GLY A 203 -21.22 5.17 -38.00
N GLY A 204 -20.67 6.09 -37.18
CA GLY A 204 -19.82 5.75 -36.03
C GLY A 204 -20.50 4.87 -34.98
N GLU A 205 -21.81 5.02 -34.79
CA GLU A 205 -22.58 4.18 -33.84
C GLU A 205 -22.73 2.75 -34.36
N GLU A 206 -22.96 2.56 -35.64
CA GLU A 206 -23.08 1.24 -36.28
C GLU A 206 -21.72 0.53 -36.27
N ALA A 207 -20.64 1.23 -36.59
CA ALA A 207 -19.29 0.70 -36.53
C ALA A 207 -18.90 0.26 -35.10
N TYR A 208 -19.27 1.05 -34.09
CA TYR A 208 -19.05 0.68 -32.69
C TYR A 208 -19.83 -0.57 -32.31
N ARG A 209 -21.13 -0.64 -32.65
CA ARG A 209 -21.97 -1.82 -32.42
C ARG A 209 -21.44 -3.06 -33.15
N TRP A 210 -20.87 -2.89 -34.34
CA TRP A 210 -20.24 -3.98 -35.07
C TRP A 210 -19.04 -4.55 -34.31
N ILE A 211 -18.13 -3.70 -33.81
CA ILE A 211 -16.99 -4.12 -33.00
C ILE A 211 -17.48 -4.83 -31.72
N GLN A 212 -18.47 -4.27 -31.04
CA GLN A 212 -19.06 -4.82 -29.83
C GLN A 212 -19.65 -6.23 -30.09
N LYS A 213 -20.44 -6.36 -31.15
CA LYS A 213 -21.03 -7.66 -31.54
C LYS A 213 -19.92 -8.68 -31.83
N ARG A 214 -18.88 -8.27 -32.57
CA ARG A 214 -17.77 -9.14 -32.89
C ARG A 214 -16.97 -9.59 -31.65
N SER A 215 -16.82 -8.70 -30.69
CA SER A 215 -16.25 -9.00 -29.37
C SER A 215 -17.06 -10.10 -28.65
N MET A 216 -18.38 -9.96 -28.59
CA MET A 216 -19.28 -10.93 -27.97
C MET A 216 -19.25 -12.29 -28.69
N ASP A 217 -19.36 -12.29 -30.01
CA ASP A 217 -19.41 -13.50 -30.86
C ASP A 217 -18.09 -14.30 -30.76
N SER A 218 -16.96 -13.61 -30.68
CA SER A 218 -15.63 -14.22 -30.62
C SER A 218 -15.14 -14.50 -29.18
N ARG A 219 -15.87 -14.04 -28.16
CA ARG A 219 -15.46 -14.09 -26.75
C ARG A 219 -14.10 -13.40 -26.50
N LYS A 220 -13.80 -12.36 -27.25
CA LYS A 220 -12.61 -11.53 -27.12
C LYS A 220 -13.00 -10.14 -26.61
N SER A 221 -12.05 -9.44 -25.97
CA SER A 221 -12.27 -8.05 -25.60
C SER A 221 -12.44 -7.15 -26.82
N MET A 222 -13.08 -5.99 -26.67
CA MET A 222 -13.17 -5.00 -27.74
C MET A 222 -11.79 -4.51 -28.20
N LEU A 223 -10.81 -4.48 -27.28
CA LEU A 223 -9.43 -4.12 -27.61
C LEU A 223 -8.79 -5.16 -28.55
N GLU A 224 -8.91 -6.45 -28.27
CA GLU A 224 -8.37 -7.53 -29.12
C GLU A 224 -9.00 -7.50 -30.52
N VAL A 225 -10.31 -7.23 -30.61
CA VAL A 225 -10.99 -7.08 -31.90
C VAL A 225 -10.47 -5.85 -32.63
N ALA A 226 -10.29 -4.73 -31.93
CA ALA A 226 -9.73 -3.51 -32.51
C ALA A 226 -8.30 -3.72 -33.02
N GLU A 227 -7.45 -4.38 -32.27
CA GLU A 227 -6.08 -4.74 -32.68
C GLU A 227 -6.06 -5.63 -33.93
N ALA A 228 -6.96 -6.60 -34.01
CA ALA A 228 -7.09 -7.44 -35.18
C ALA A 228 -7.51 -6.63 -36.43
N ILE A 229 -8.41 -5.65 -36.28
CA ILE A 229 -8.83 -4.76 -37.37
C ILE A 229 -7.67 -3.89 -37.83
N LEU A 230 -6.93 -3.29 -36.88
CA LEU A 230 -5.78 -2.45 -37.17
C LEU A 230 -4.71 -3.25 -37.91
N LEU A 231 -4.37 -4.42 -37.41
CA LEU A 231 -3.39 -5.31 -38.05
C LEU A 231 -3.81 -5.70 -39.46
N ALA A 232 -5.08 -6.08 -39.66
CA ALA A 232 -5.61 -6.41 -40.99
C ALA A 232 -5.57 -5.21 -41.96
N ASN A 233 -5.70 -3.98 -41.46
CA ASN A 233 -5.64 -2.78 -42.27
C ASN A 233 -4.22 -2.35 -42.66
N GLU A 234 -3.22 -2.76 -41.88
CA GLU A 234 -1.79 -2.52 -42.19
C GLU A 234 -1.23 -3.48 -43.25
N ILE A 235 -1.89 -4.63 -43.45
CA ILE A 235 -1.46 -5.70 -44.36
C ILE A 235 -2.08 -5.55 -45.75
N TYR A 236 -3.20 -4.86 -45.87
CA TYR A 236 -3.95 -4.61 -47.10
C TYR A 236 -4.02 -3.15 -47.47
#